data_85df7a7dfcaf7cf04e13ad276a14c786
#
_entry.id   85df7a7dfcaf7cf04e13ad276a14c786
#
_cell.length_a   1.000
_cell.length_b   1.000
_cell.length_c   1.000
_cell.angle_alpha   90.00
_cell.angle_beta   90.00
_cell.angle_gamma   90.00
#
_symmetry.space_group_name_H-M   'P 1'
#
loop_
_entity.id
_entity.type
_entity.pdbx_description
1 polymer ?
#
loop_
_entity_poly.entity_id
_entity_poly.type
_entity_poly.pdbx_seq_one_letter_code
_entity_poly.pdbx_strand_id
1 'polypeptide(L)'
;MGKEASAVAHDEDMLDSLTIGRRIRQLRTEKGMTLDELAVALDRAPSQLSVIENGKRELKLSELQKLSRALGVSVDALLSQEAPSERAALEIALERAQRGPLYSSLHLPALPVRKSLSDDAIRTILQLHDELQKLHVQRAATPEEARRANTELRRTMRARNNYFPELEATARKLLAAVGHAGGPLSQRVASDLASHLGFTLHYVGDLPSSTRSVTDLENGRIYLPVTEAGGADQRSTLLQALASQVLGITEPKDYEDFLRQRVETNYLAGALMVPEDSAVQFLTAAKGRRELSVEDLRDAFAVTYETAAHRFTNLATQHLGIPVHFLKVHESGTISKAYENDNVRFPTDALGAVEGQLVCRYWSARQVFERDDRFSPYHQYTDKPVGTYWCTSRIQSSSRGAFSVSVGTPFAHVKWFRGRDTTNRFTSSCPDESCCRRAPSSLATRWEGHSMPSARLNSSLLAAMPTGTFPGVDSTDVFRFLESHAPAKTP
;
A
#
# COMPACT_ATOMS: atom_id res chain seq x y z
N MET A 1 16.61 -3.96 -27.30
CA MET A 1 16.17 -2.85 -26.47
C MET A 1 16.01 -3.42 -25.07
N GLY A 2 17.05 -3.35 -24.31
CA GLY A 2 17.14 -3.87 -22.94
C GLY A 2 18.24 -3.08 -22.27
N LYS A 3 17.85 -2.18 -21.34
CA LYS A 3 18.76 -1.55 -20.34
C LYS A 3 17.98 -0.47 -19.59
N GLU A 4 17.06 -0.86 -18.72
CA GLU A 4 16.46 0.08 -17.75
C GLU A 4 15.66 -0.64 -16.63
N ALA A 5 16.06 -1.87 -16.27
CA ALA A 5 15.44 -2.62 -15.19
C ALA A 5 16.51 -3.21 -14.25
N SER A 6 17.39 -2.36 -13.70
CA SER A 6 18.37 -2.82 -12.69
C SER A 6 18.92 -1.63 -11.88
N ALA A 7 18.07 -0.84 -11.27
CA ALA A 7 18.51 0.34 -10.51
C ALA A 7 17.91 0.48 -9.09
N VAL A 8 17.34 -0.56 -8.51
CA VAL A 8 16.71 -0.44 -7.15
C VAL A 8 17.20 -1.47 -6.13
N ALA A 9 18.20 -2.28 -6.46
CA ALA A 9 18.66 -3.35 -5.54
C ALA A 9 20.18 -3.32 -5.30
N HIS A 10 20.81 -2.16 -5.17
CA HIS A 10 22.27 -2.09 -4.94
C HIS A 10 22.73 -0.92 -4.05
N ASP A 11 21.97 -0.54 -3.02
CA ASP A 11 22.37 0.60 -2.16
C ASP A 11 23.00 0.19 -0.81
N GLU A 12 23.07 -1.08 -0.46
CA GLU A 12 23.63 -1.53 0.83
C GLU A 12 25.10 -2.02 0.79
N ASP A 13 25.72 -2.13 -0.39
CA ASP A 13 27.10 -2.66 -0.53
C ASP A 13 28.05 -1.73 -1.31
N MET A 14 27.63 -0.50 -1.66
CA MET A 14 28.52 0.48 -2.29
C MET A 14 29.34 1.19 -1.22
N LEU A 15 30.66 1.05 -1.32
CA LEU A 15 31.64 1.81 -0.56
C LEU A 15 31.28 3.32 -0.56
N ASP A 16 30.84 3.84 0.60
CA ASP A 16 30.42 5.25 0.71
C ASP A 16 31.60 6.20 0.49
N SER A 17 31.69 6.70 -0.74
CA SER A 17 32.75 7.63 -1.18
C SER A 17 32.89 8.85 -0.26
N LEU A 18 31.81 9.25 0.41
CA LEU A 18 31.80 10.41 1.31
C LEU A 18 32.54 10.08 2.63
N THR A 19 32.25 8.94 3.23
CA THR A 19 32.93 8.47 4.44
C THR A 19 34.43 8.24 4.18
N ILE A 20 34.75 7.59 3.05
CA ILE A 20 36.15 7.37 2.64
C ILE A 20 36.87 8.70 2.42
N GLY A 21 36.24 9.63 1.72
CA GLY A 21 36.83 10.96 1.47
C GLY A 21 37.13 11.74 2.75
N ARG A 22 36.21 11.73 3.72
CA ARG A 22 36.39 12.38 5.02
C ARG A 22 37.52 11.71 5.83
N ARG A 23 37.64 10.39 5.74
CA ARG A 23 38.73 9.64 6.37
C ARG A 23 40.09 9.98 5.76
N ILE A 24 40.20 10.04 4.47
CA ILE A 24 41.43 10.47 3.76
C ILE A 24 41.83 11.86 4.23
N ARG A 25 40.90 12.80 4.28
CA ARG A 25 41.13 14.16 4.75
C ARG A 25 41.62 14.19 6.20
N GLN A 26 41.03 13.41 7.09
CA GLN A 26 41.45 13.34 8.49
C GLN A 26 42.83 12.77 8.60
N LEU A 27 43.13 11.62 8.02
CA LEU A 27 44.47 10.99 8.06
C LEU A 27 45.55 11.90 7.48
N ARG A 28 45.25 12.62 6.40
CA ARG A 28 46.16 13.63 5.87
C ARG A 28 46.41 14.74 6.88
N THR A 29 45.40 15.25 7.53
CA THR A 29 45.52 16.36 8.50
C THR A 29 46.24 15.92 9.74
N GLU A 30 46.02 14.71 10.28
CA GLU A 30 46.70 14.11 11.41
C GLU A 30 48.21 13.94 11.14
N LYS A 31 48.58 13.69 9.89
CA LYS A 31 49.99 13.63 9.45
C LYS A 31 50.58 14.99 9.15
N GLY A 32 49.83 16.08 9.34
CA GLY A 32 50.29 17.45 9.04
C GLY A 32 50.50 17.75 7.57
N MET A 33 50.03 16.88 6.68
CA MET A 33 50.20 17.05 5.24
C MET A 33 49.18 18.07 4.67
N THR A 34 49.69 18.94 3.82
CA THR A 34 48.87 19.83 3.00
C THR A 34 48.17 19.04 1.86
N LEU A 35 47.15 19.65 1.25
CA LEU A 35 46.48 19.06 0.10
C LEU A 35 47.41 18.82 -1.06
N ASP A 36 48.35 19.78 -1.27
CA ASP A 36 49.35 19.74 -2.33
C ASP A 36 50.36 18.61 -2.15
N GLU A 37 50.86 18.42 -0.93
CA GLU A 37 51.83 17.34 -0.60
C GLU A 37 51.23 15.95 -0.83
N LEU A 38 49.97 15.71 -0.42
CA LEU A 38 49.32 14.43 -0.69
C LEU A 38 48.97 14.27 -2.19
N ALA A 39 48.61 15.33 -2.86
CA ALA A 39 48.32 15.31 -4.31
C ALA A 39 49.58 14.94 -5.13
N VAL A 40 50.74 15.49 -4.76
CA VAL A 40 52.05 15.14 -5.36
C VAL A 40 52.37 13.66 -5.15
N ALA A 41 52.18 13.12 -3.90
CA ALA A 41 52.39 11.73 -3.62
C ALA A 41 51.49 10.75 -4.42
N LEU A 42 50.36 11.25 -4.92
CA LEU A 42 49.40 10.49 -5.73
C LEU A 42 49.53 10.72 -7.25
N ASP A 43 50.47 11.61 -7.63
CA ASP A 43 50.59 12.07 -9.03
C ASP A 43 49.24 12.65 -9.58
N ARG A 44 48.64 13.57 -8.80
CA ARG A 44 47.34 14.19 -9.06
C ARG A 44 47.41 15.71 -8.81
N ALA A 45 46.50 16.43 -9.44
CA ALA A 45 46.28 17.82 -9.12
C ALA A 45 45.56 17.99 -7.76
N PRO A 46 45.91 19.01 -6.95
CA PRO A 46 45.22 19.26 -5.66
C PRO A 46 43.71 19.39 -5.76
N SER A 47 43.23 19.96 -6.84
CA SER A 47 41.77 20.05 -7.11
C SER A 47 41.10 18.68 -7.24
N GLN A 48 41.77 17.68 -7.81
CA GLN A 48 41.24 16.31 -7.94
C GLN A 48 41.23 15.62 -6.58
N LEU A 49 42.22 15.83 -5.74
CA LEU A 49 42.25 15.31 -4.38
C LEU A 49 41.14 15.95 -3.53
N SER A 50 40.89 17.25 -3.69
CA SER A 50 39.77 17.93 -3.03
C SER A 50 38.43 17.31 -3.39
N VAL A 51 38.22 16.92 -4.66
CA VAL A 51 36.99 16.24 -5.12
C VAL A 51 36.85 14.86 -4.44
N ILE A 52 37.96 14.14 -4.27
CA ILE A 52 38.00 12.85 -3.57
C ILE A 52 37.68 13.02 -2.09
N GLU A 53 38.36 13.96 -1.39
CA GLU A 53 38.13 14.22 0.03
C GLU A 53 36.71 14.69 0.35
N ASN A 54 36.02 15.26 -0.61
CA ASN A 54 34.60 15.66 -0.51
C ASN A 54 33.62 14.57 -1.01
N GLY A 55 34.08 13.35 -1.29
CA GLY A 55 33.25 12.23 -1.68
C GLY A 55 32.43 12.43 -2.97
N LYS A 56 32.93 13.29 -3.87
CA LYS A 56 32.30 13.61 -5.15
C LYS A 56 32.80 12.72 -6.30
N ARG A 57 33.69 11.79 -6.01
CA ARG A 57 34.27 10.85 -6.96
C ARG A 57 34.58 9.52 -6.27
N GLU A 58 34.25 8.42 -6.93
CA GLU A 58 34.65 7.09 -6.52
C GLU A 58 36.14 6.83 -6.75
N LEU A 59 36.72 6.05 -5.86
CA LEU A 59 38.12 5.66 -5.91
C LEU A 59 38.29 4.27 -6.51
N LYS A 60 39.23 4.15 -7.46
CA LYS A 60 39.63 2.85 -7.96
C LYS A 60 40.55 2.16 -6.94
N LEU A 61 40.58 0.83 -6.96
CA LEU A 61 41.43 0.04 -6.06
C LEU A 61 42.93 0.44 -6.14
N SER A 62 43.41 0.78 -7.35
CA SER A 62 44.77 1.27 -7.54
C SER A 62 45.03 2.63 -6.88
N GLU A 63 44.02 3.48 -6.78
CA GLU A 63 44.10 4.78 -6.09
C GLU A 63 44.06 4.60 -4.58
N LEU A 64 43.21 3.67 -4.09
CA LEU A 64 43.18 3.27 -2.67
C LEU A 64 44.52 2.71 -2.20
N GLN A 65 45.20 1.90 -3.01
CA GLN A 65 46.53 1.36 -2.69
C GLN A 65 47.61 2.46 -2.64
N LYS A 66 47.55 3.47 -3.54
CA LYS A 66 48.45 4.64 -3.50
C LYS A 66 48.19 5.48 -2.25
N LEU A 67 46.91 5.74 -1.92
CA LEU A 67 46.52 6.46 -0.69
C LEU A 67 46.96 5.74 0.57
N SER A 68 46.76 4.43 0.63
CA SER A 68 47.20 3.57 1.72
C SER A 68 48.71 3.71 1.98
N ARG A 69 49.55 3.68 0.95
CA ARG A 69 51.01 3.86 1.07
C ARG A 69 51.37 5.28 1.48
N ALA A 70 50.79 6.30 0.87
CA ALA A 70 51.09 7.70 1.18
C ALA A 70 50.65 8.08 2.59
N LEU A 71 49.52 7.56 3.04
CA LEU A 71 48.97 7.78 4.38
C LEU A 71 49.48 6.76 5.42
N GLY A 72 50.22 5.69 5.03
CA GLY A 72 50.79 4.69 5.92
C GLY A 72 49.72 3.93 6.75
N VAL A 73 48.59 3.64 6.15
CA VAL A 73 47.47 2.87 6.75
C VAL A 73 47.08 1.72 5.82
N SER A 74 46.39 0.70 6.31
CA SER A 74 45.92 -0.39 5.48
C SER A 74 44.75 0.08 4.58
N VAL A 75 44.51 -0.61 3.47
CA VAL A 75 43.37 -0.35 2.61
C VAL A 75 42.05 -0.56 3.39
N ASP A 76 41.97 -1.56 4.23
CA ASP A 76 40.81 -1.84 5.09
C ASP A 76 40.52 -0.68 6.05
N ALA A 77 41.56 -0.05 6.59
CA ALA A 77 41.40 1.14 7.44
C ALA A 77 40.83 2.33 6.65
N LEU A 78 41.13 2.46 5.35
CA LEU A 78 40.52 3.48 4.48
C LEU A 78 39.06 3.16 4.15
N LEU A 79 38.71 1.89 4.05
CA LEU A 79 37.37 1.42 3.64
C LEU A 79 36.40 1.23 4.82
N SER A 80 36.86 1.44 6.07
CA SER A 80 36.00 1.33 7.25
C SER A 80 34.78 2.27 7.11
N GLN A 81 33.61 1.77 7.43
CA GLN A 81 32.34 2.52 7.31
C GLN A 81 32.10 3.46 8.51
N GLU A 82 32.84 3.33 9.59
CA GLU A 82 32.70 4.24 10.72
C GLU A 82 33.19 5.64 10.36
N ALA A 83 32.50 6.66 10.82
CA ALA A 83 32.97 8.03 10.65
C ALA A 83 34.28 8.26 11.44
N PRO A 84 35.28 8.90 10.82
CA PRO A 84 36.60 8.99 11.43
C PRO A 84 36.64 9.90 12.69
N SER A 85 35.67 10.79 12.86
CA SER A 85 35.50 11.65 14.04
C SER A 85 34.05 12.08 14.19
N GLU A 86 33.68 12.57 15.39
CA GLU A 86 32.32 13.10 15.62
C GLU A 86 31.97 14.26 14.65
N ARG A 87 32.92 15.17 14.43
CA ARG A 87 32.80 16.23 13.45
C ARG A 87 32.59 15.69 12.04
N ALA A 88 33.34 14.69 11.62
CA ALA A 88 33.19 14.07 10.33
C ALA A 88 31.84 13.37 10.19
N ALA A 89 31.34 12.73 11.23
CA ALA A 89 29.99 12.13 11.27
C ALA A 89 28.91 13.18 11.01
N LEU A 90 28.97 14.32 11.67
CA LEU A 90 28.05 15.43 11.48
C LEU A 90 28.12 16.00 10.05
N GLU A 91 29.32 16.18 9.51
CA GLU A 91 29.50 16.66 8.13
C GLU A 91 28.95 15.68 7.09
N ILE A 92 29.17 14.38 7.28
CA ILE A 92 28.63 13.30 6.44
C ILE A 92 27.11 13.30 6.49
N ALA A 93 26.54 13.35 7.70
CA ALA A 93 25.09 13.36 7.90
C ALA A 93 24.44 14.57 7.20
N LEU A 94 25.03 15.77 7.34
CA LEU A 94 24.51 16.98 6.71
C LEU A 94 24.59 16.91 5.18
N GLU A 95 25.66 16.38 4.61
CA GLU A 95 25.75 16.21 3.16
C GLU A 95 24.78 15.16 2.63
N ARG A 96 24.56 14.06 3.37
CA ARG A 96 23.52 13.06 3.02
C ARG A 96 22.11 13.68 3.06
N ALA A 97 21.80 14.42 4.12
CA ALA A 97 20.52 15.14 4.23
C ALA A 97 20.29 16.07 3.03
N GLN A 98 21.31 16.81 2.62
CA GLN A 98 21.23 17.73 1.46
C GLN A 98 21.06 17.01 0.10
N ARG A 99 21.47 15.77 -0.02
CA ARG A 99 21.27 14.93 -1.22
C ARG A 99 19.91 14.22 -1.24
N GLY A 100 19.23 14.23 -0.11
CA GLY A 100 17.94 13.56 0.09
C GLY A 100 16.78 14.22 -0.69
N PRO A 101 15.70 13.47 -0.91
CA PRO A 101 14.52 13.93 -1.67
C PRO A 101 13.83 15.12 -1.02
N LEU A 102 13.80 15.20 0.31
CA LEU A 102 13.19 16.33 1.03
C LEU A 102 13.88 17.67 0.67
N TYR A 103 15.20 17.68 0.65
CA TYR A 103 15.98 18.89 0.36
C TYR A 103 15.73 19.37 -1.07
N SER A 104 15.62 18.43 -2.02
CA SER A 104 15.29 18.72 -3.41
C SER A 104 13.86 19.23 -3.57
N SER A 105 12.89 18.63 -2.86
CA SER A 105 11.47 19.01 -2.92
C SER A 105 11.20 20.41 -2.36
N LEU A 106 11.99 20.83 -1.36
CA LEU A 106 11.89 22.15 -0.75
C LEU A 106 12.70 23.23 -1.49
N HIS A 107 13.40 22.88 -2.59
CA HIS A 107 14.23 23.80 -3.41
C HIS A 107 15.25 24.58 -2.56
N LEU A 108 15.79 23.94 -1.50
CA LEU A 108 16.74 24.61 -0.61
C LEU A 108 18.12 24.75 -1.27
N PRO A 109 18.81 25.88 -1.09
CA PRO A 109 20.15 26.05 -1.59
C PRO A 109 21.12 25.15 -0.82
N ALA A 110 22.11 24.57 -1.54
CA ALA A 110 23.12 23.75 -0.88
C ALA A 110 23.94 24.57 0.11
N LEU A 111 24.03 24.12 1.34
CA LEU A 111 24.83 24.73 2.40
C LEU A 111 26.26 24.16 2.34
N PRO A 112 27.28 24.97 1.98
CA PRO A 112 28.66 24.48 1.99
C PRO A 112 29.14 24.22 3.40
N VAL A 113 29.56 22.99 3.66
CA VAL A 113 30.09 22.57 4.97
C VAL A 113 31.48 23.15 5.14
N ARG A 114 31.58 24.30 5.80
CA ARG A 114 32.83 25.00 6.10
C ARG A 114 33.28 24.77 7.55
N LYS A 115 34.58 24.89 7.81
CA LYS A 115 35.13 24.81 9.19
C LYS A 115 34.53 25.85 10.17
N SER A 116 34.01 26.96 9.63
CA SER A 116 33.36 28.02 10.43
C SER A 116 31.95 27.64 10.93
N LEU A 117 31.34 26.57 10.41
CA LEU A 117 30.06 26.08 10.89
C LEU A 117 30.29 25.23 12.13
N SER A 118 29.79 25.64 13.27
CA SER A 118 29.97 24.93 14.54
C SER A 118 29.25 23.57 14.57
N ASP A 119 29.74 22.65 15.40
CA ASP A 119 29.11 21.33 15.55
C ASP A 119 27.66 21.44 16.03
N ASP A 120 27.39 22.37 16.96
CA ASP A 120 26.02 22.63 17.44
C ASP A 120 25.11 23.16 16.37
N ALA A 121 25.60 24.01 15.46
CA ALA A 121 24.82 24.47 14.33
C ALA A 121 24.48 23.31 13.38
N ILE A 122 25.43 22.40 13.11
CA ILE A 122 25.16 21.21 12.27
C ILE A 122 24.15 20.30 12.95
N ARG A 123 24.30 20.02 14.25
CA ARG A 123 23.32 19.21 15.01
C ARG A 123 21.93 19.82 14.94
N THR A 124 21.81 21.12 15.14
CA THR A 124 20.52 21.83 15.06
C THR A 124 19.90 21.72 13.67
N ILE A 125 20.70 21.88 12.61
CA ILE A 125 20.22 21.75 11.22
C ILE A 125 19.75 20.30 10.95
N LEU A 126 20.48 19.29 11.40
CA LEU A 126 20.11 17.89 11.26
C LEU A 126 18.81 17.57 12.02
N GLN A 127 18.68 18.05 13.26
CA GLN A 127 17.46 17.88 14.05
C GLN A 127 16.25 18.55 13.37
N LEU A 128 16.42 19.76 12.85
CA LEU A 128 15.35 20.44 12.08
C LEU A 128 15.03 19.70 10.80
N HIS A 129 16.03 19.16 10.09
CA HIS A 129 15.82 18.34 8.90
C HIS A 129 15.04 17.08 9.23
N ASP A 130 15.40 16.36 10.29
CA ASP A 130 14.73 15.13 10.73
C ASP A 130 13.29 15.42 11.15
N GLU A 131 13.05 16.54 11.84
CA GLU A 131 11.70 16.94 12.23
C GLU A 131 10.86 17.34 11.00
N LEU A 132 11.45 18.09 10.07
CA LEU A 132 10.79 18.41 8.78
C LEU A 132 10.51 17.15 7.96
N GLN A 133 11.39 16.17 7.97
CA GLN A 133 11.20 14.89 7.29
C GLN A 133 10.05 14.11 7.93
N LYS A 134 9.98 14.04 9.26
CA LYS A 134 8.85 13.45 9.98
C LYS A 134 7.54 14.16 9.63
N LEU A 135 7.50 15.48 9.70
CA LEU A 135 6.32 16.26 9.33
C LEU A 135 5.93 16.08 7.87
N HIS A 136 6.90 15.94 6.96
CA HIS A 136 6.65 15.69 5.55
C HIS A 136 6.08 14.29 5.30
N VAL A 137 6.61 13.27 5.98
CA VAL A 137 6.09 11.89 5.92
C VAL A 137 4.72 11.79 6.61
N GLN A 138 4.53 12.50 7.73
CA GLN A 138 3.26 12.55 8.45
C GLN A 138 2.18 13.39 7.74
N ARG A 139 2.58 14.18 6.76
CA ARG A 139 1.63 14.99 5.96
C ARG A 139 0.62 14.07 5.27
N ALA A 140 -0.66 14.35 5.50
CA ALA A 140 -1.70 13.71 4.71
C ALA A 140 -1.47 13.99 3.22
N ALA A 141 -1.58 12.96 2.39
CA ALA A 141 -1.48 13.13 0.95
C ALA A 141 -2.52 14.15 0.45
N THR A 142 -2.16 15.00 -0.47
CA THR A 142 -3.13 15.87 -1.12
C THR A 142 -4.14 15.02 -1.90
N PRO A 143 -5.38 15.52 -2.12
CA PRO A 143 -6.36 14.79 -2.92
C PRO A 143 -5.83 14.40 -4.30
N GLU A 144 -4.94 15.19 -4.86
CA GLU A 144 -4.33 14.98 -6.18
C GLU A 144 -3.28 13.86 -6.16
N GLU A 145 -2.40 13.85 -5.16
CA GLU A 145 -1.45 12.76 -4.93
C GLU A 145 -2.18 11.44 -4.69
N ALA A 146 -3.23 11.45 -3.86
CA ALA A 146 -4.04 10.27 -3.60
C ALA A 146 -4.71 9.71 -4.87
N ARG A 147 -5.22 10.57 -5.75
CA ARG A 147 -5.82 10.16 -7.02
C ARG A 147 -4.79 9.56 -7.98
N ARG A 148 -3.61 10.18 -8.11
CA ARG A 148 -2.53 9.64 -8.94
C ARG A 148 -2.06 8.28 -8.44
N ALA A 149 -1.82 8.14 -7.15
CA ALA A 149 -1.40 6.88 -6.54
C ALA A 149 -2.46 5.76 -6.72
N ASN A 150 -3.74 6.06 -6.51
CA ASN A 150 -4.81 5.09 -6.78
C ASN A 150 -4.89 4.69 -8.26
N THR A 151 -4.68 5.63 -9.18
CA THR A 151 -4.69 5.36 -10.62
C THR A 151 -3.54 4.43 -11.00
N GLU A 152 -2.33 4.67 -10.48
CA GLU A 152 -1.15 3.85 -10.77
C GLU A 152 -1.26 2.46 -10.14
N LEU A 153 -1.71 2.37 -8.89
CA LEU A 153 -1.98 1.10 -8.23
C LEU A 153 -2.97 0.25 -9.05
N ARG A 154 -4.08 0.85 -9.52
CA ARG A 154 -5.07 0.14 -10.33
C ARG A 154 -4.49 -0.35 -11.65
N ARG A 155 -3.62 0.43 -12.29
CA ARG A 155 -2.90 0.03 -13.50
C ARG A 155 -2.02 -1.19 -13.26
N THR A 156 -1.24 -1.16 -12.17
CA THR A 156 -0.38 -2.27 -11.76
C THR A 156 -1.18 -3.53 -11.46
N MET A 157 -2.26 -3.41 -10.70
CA MET A 157 -3.16 -4.53 -10.39
C MET A 157 -3.80 -5.13 -11.65
N ARG A 158 -4.28 -4.28 -12.56
CA ARG A 158 -4.88 -4.71 -13.83
C ARG A 158 -3.88 -5.44 -14.72
N ALA A 159 -2.63 -4.98 -14.81
CA ALA A 159 -1.58 -5.64 -15.59
C ALA A 159 -1.30 -7.08 -15.11
N ARG A 160 -1.62 -7.37 -13.85
CA ARG A 160 -1.51 -8.71 -13.22
C ARG A 160 -2.84 -9.46 -13.13
N ASN A 161 -3.92 -9.00 -13.77
CA ASN A 161 -5.27 -9.53 -13.60
C ASN A 161 -5.73 -9.57 -12.13
N ASN A 162 -5.27 -8.63 -11.29
CA ASN A 162 -5.50 -8.62 -9.84
C ASN A 162 -5.08 -9.93 -9.13
N TYR A 163 -4.06 -10.61 -9.64
CA TYR A 163 -3.53 -11.87 -9.14
C TYR A 163 -2.04 -11.76 -8.81
N PHE A 164 -1.64 -12.25 -7.61
CA PHE A 164 -0.30 -12.14 -7.09
C PHE A 164 0.23 -13.54 -6.72
N PRO A 165 0.89 -14.25 -7.65
CA PRO A 165 1.34 -15.62 -7.44
C PRO A 165 2.32 -15.77 -6.26
N GLU A 166 3.14 -14.76 -6.00
CA GLU A 166 4.07 -14.71 -4.87
C GLU A 166 3.34 -14.72 -3.51
N LEU A 167 2.22 -13.99 -3.40
CA LEU A 167 1.39 -13.95 -2.19
C LEU A 167 0.59 -15.25 -2.02
N GLU A 168 0.11 -15.84 -3.10
CA GLU A 168 -0.54 -17.16 -3.08
C GLU A 168 0.43 -18.25 -2.60
N ALA A 169 1.66 -18.24 -3.11
CA ALA A 169 2.71 -19.18 -2.66
C ALA A 169 3.03 -19.01 -1.17
N THR A 170 3.07 -17.75 -0.69
CA THR A 170 3.27 -17.43 0.73
C THR A 170 2.11 -17.94 1.58
N ALA A 171 0.87 -17.70 1.17
CA ALA A 171 -0.31 -18.20 1.87
C ALA A 171 -0.32 -19.72 1.95
N ARG A 172 -0.03 -20.40 0.84
CA ARG A 172 0.06 -21.89 0.78
C ARG A 172 1.11 -22.43 1.74
N LYS A 173 2.30 -21.80 1.78
CA LYS A 173 3.39 -22.20 2.69
C LYS A 173 2.97 -22.05 4.16
N LEU A 174 2.33 -20.95 4.53
CA LEU A 174 1.88 -20.69 5.89
C LEU A 174 0.78 -21.69 6.34
N LEU A 175 -0.20 -21.93 5.48
CA LEU A 175 -1.28 -22.88 5.75
C LEU A 175 -0.76 -24.32 5.89
N ALA A 176 0.18 -24.71 5.05
CA ALA A 176 0.85 -26.03 5.14
C ALA A 176 1.62 -26.17 6.46
N ALA A 177 2.29 -25.12 6.93
CA ALA A 177 3.07 -25.14 8.18
C ALA A 177 2.20 -25.42 9.42
N VAL A 178 0.91 -25.05 9.38
CA VAL A 178 -0.06 -25.34 10.46
C VAL A 178 -0.98 -26.52 10.14
N GLY A 179 -0.69 -27.28 9.09
CA GLY A 179 -1.45 -28.47 8.70
C GLY A 179 -2.86 -28.21 8.19
N HIS A 180 -3.16 -26.98 7.70
CA HIS A 180 -4.46 -26.68 7.14
C HIS A 180 -4.57 -27.17 5.69
N ALA A 181 -5.39 -28.19 5.49
CA ALA A 181 -5.54 -28.89 4.20
C ALA A 181 -6.54 -28.20 3.24
N GLY A 182 -7.18 -27.11 3.62
CA GLY A 182 -8.17 -26.39 2.82
C GLY A 182 -9.52 -26.21 3.51
N GLY A 183 -10.49 -25.64 2.79
CA GLY A 183 -11.80 -25.27 3.33
C GLY A 183 -11.80 -23.99 4.18
N PRO A 184 -12.85 -23.75 4.98
CA PRO A 184 -12.97 -22.54 5.77
C PRO A 184 -11.91 -22.48 6.89
N LEU A 185 -11.25 -21.36 7.01
CA LEU A 185 -10.25 -21.13 8.04
C LEU A 185 -10.95 -20.84 9.37
N SER A 186 -10.76 -21.72 10.37
CA SER A 186 -11.34 -21.55 11.72
C SER A 186 -10.50 -20.56 12.55
N GLN A 187 -11.10 -20.07 13.66
CA GLN A 187 -10.34 -19.26 14.63
C GLN A 187 -9.14 -20.02 15.21
N ARG A 188 -9.29 -21.33 15.41
CA ARG A 188 -8.19 -22.19 15.87
C ARG A 188 -7.02 -22.17 14.89
N VAL A 189 -7.27 -22.38 13.61
CA VAL A 189 -6.19 -22.34 12.58
C VAL A 189 -5.55 -20.95 12.51
N ALA A 190 -6.34 -19.87 12.65
CA ALA A 190 -5.80 -18.51 12.73
C ALA A 190 -4.90 -18.30 13.95
N SER A 191 -5.27 -18.88 15.10
CA SER A 191 -4.44 -18.88 16.32
C SER A 191 -3.17 -19.74 16.15
N ASP A 192 -3.29 -20.89 15.50
CA ASP A 192 -2.13 -21.76 15.20
C ASP A 192 -1.13 -21.04 14.26
N LEU A 193 -1.63 -20.26 13.30
CA LEU A 193 -0.79 -19.39 12.43
C LEU A 193 -0.07 -18.32 13.26
N ALA A 194 -0.75 -17.66 14.19
CA ALA A 194 -0.12 -16.68 15.08
C ALA A 194 0.99 -17.32 15.90
N SER A 195 0.71 -18.48 16.51
CA SER A 195 1.68 -19.25 17.30
C SER A 195 2.88 -19.71 16.47
N HIS A 196 2.64 -20.17 15.22
CA HIS A 196 3.70 -20.56 14.28
C HIS A 196 4.65 -19.38 13.95
N LEU A 197 4.09 -18.16 13.88
CA LEU A 197 4.86 -16.93 13.63
C LEU A 197 5.44 -16.32 14.91
N GLY A 198 5.31 -16.99 16.08
CA GLY A 198 5.89 -16.56 17.35
C GLY A 198 5.04 -15.57 18.13
N PHE A 199 3.74 -15.44 17.81
CA PHE A 199 2.84 -14.51 18.49
C PHE A 199 1.83 -15.21 19.41
N THR A 200 1.54 -14.56 20.54
CA THR A 200 0.42 -14.88 21.43
C THR A 200 -0.72 -13.89 21.24
N LEU A 201 -1.97 -14.35 21.35
CA LEU A 201 -3.16 -13.51 21.15
C LEU A 201 -3.70 -13.02 22.49
N HIS A 202 -3.96 -11.72 22.56
CA HIS A 202 -4.50 -11.05 23.73
C HIS A 202 -5.75 -10.26 23.35
N TYR A 203 -6.89 -10.58 23.99
CA TYR A 203 -8.14 -9.87 23.73
C TYR A 203 -8.35 -8.80 24.79
N VAL A 204 -8.52 -7.55 24.36
CA VAL A 204 -8.60 -6.37 25.24
C VAL A 204 -9.80 -5.49 24.89
N GLY A 205 -10.29 -4.73 25.88
CA GLY A 205 -11.43 -3.83 25.71
C GLY A 205 -11.05 -2.37 25.46
N ASP A 206 -9.78 -2.02 25.58
CA ASP A 206 -9.23 -0.66 25.61
C ASP A 206 -8.22 -0.38 24.50
N LEU A 207 -8.35 -1.06 23.36
CA LEU A 207 -7.56 -0.74 22.18
C LEU A 207 -7.74 0.74 21.80
N PRO A 208 -6.66 1.44 21.40
CA PRO A 208 -6.77 2.80 20.86
C PRO A 208 -7.79 2.87 19.73
N SER A 209 -8.68 3.86 19.76
CA SER A 209 -9.82 3.97 18.83
C SER A 209 -9.43 4.09 17.36
N SER A 210 -8.18 4.49 17.09
CA SER A 210 -7.60 4.57 15.74
C SER A 210 -7.07 3.23 15.22
N THR A 211 -7.01 2.17 16.06
CA THR A 211 -6.43 0.88 15.70
C THR A 211 -7.48 -0.23 15.62
N ARG A 212 -7.21 -1.26 14.81
CA ARG A 212 -7.98 -2.51 14.76
C ARG A 212 -7.29 -3.62 15.56
N SER A 213 -5.98 -3.55 15.62
CA SER A 213 -5.11 -4.43 16.39
C SER A 213 -3.83 -3.67 16.71
N VAL A 214 -3.12 -4.11 17.73
CA VAL A 214 -1.77 -3.64 18.04
C VAL A 214 -0.86 -4.87 18.13
N THR A 215 0.25 -4.85 17.40
CA THR A 215 1.27 -5.90 17.43
C THR A 215 2.46 -5.39 18.26
N ASP A 216 2.75 -6.08 19.34
CA ASP A 216 3.92 -5.88 20.18
C ASP A 216 5.02 -6.83 19.70
N LEU A 217 5.96 -6.29 18.94
CA LEU A 217 7.06 -7.05 18.37
C LEU A 217 8.12 -7.40 19.41
N GLU A 218 8.24 -6.59 20.47
CA GLU A 218 9.22 -6.83 21.54
C GLU A 218 8.84 -8.07 22.36
N ASN A 219 7.54 -8.26 22.61
CA ASN A 219 7.03 -9.34 23.47
C ASN A 219 6.30 -10.46 22.70
N GLY A 220 6.24 -10.40 21.38
CA GLY A 220 5.56 -11.39 20.54
C GLY A 220 4.06 -11.48 20.83
N ARG A 221 3.36 -10.34 20.93
CA ARG A 221 1.94 -10.28 21.28
C ARG A 221 1.13 -9.58 20.19
N ILE A 222 -0.07 -10.09 19.93
CA ILE A 222 -1.06 -9.39 19.11
C ILE A 222 -2.28 -9.11 19.99
N TYR A 223 -2.59 -7.83 20.16
CA TYR A 223 -3.77 -7.37 20.88
C TYR A 223 -4.92 -7.15 19.89
N LEU A 224 -6.05 -7.76 20.21
CA LEU A 224 -7.28 -7.75 19.42
C LEU A 224 -8.44 -7.23 20.28
N PRO A 225 -9.48 -6.60 19.71
CA PRO A 225 -10.64 -6.18 20.47
C PRO A 225 -11.46 -7.39 20.92
N VAL A 226 -12.00 -7.36 22.15
CA VAL A 226 -12.95 -8.38 22.66
C VAL A 226 -14.21 -8.43 21.80
N THR A 227 -14.70 -7.26 21.37
CA THR A 227 -15.85 -7.11 20.49
C THR A 227 -15.49 -6.23 19.30
N GLU A 228 -15.70 -6.72 18.09
CA GLU A 228 -15.53 -5.90 16.91
C GLU A 228 -16.74 -4.97 16.68
N ALA A 229 -16.47 -3.67 16.55
CA ALA A 229 -17.49 -2.72 16.18
C ALA A 229 -18.03 -3.01 14.77
N GLY A 230 -19.35 -3.23 14.65
CA GLY A 230 -20.00 -3.44 13.34
C GLY A 230 -19.97 -4.87 12.80
N GLY A 231 -19.65 -5.88 13.61
CA GLY A 231 -19.72 -7.29 13.22
C GLY A 231 -18.64 -7.72 12.20
N ALA A 232 -17.49 -7.06 12.21
CA ALA A 232 -16.33 -7.47 11.41
C ALA A 232 -15.82 -8.85 11.88
N ASP A 233 -15.19 -9.59 10.98
CA ASP A 233 -14.65 -10.92 11.29
C ASP A 233 -13.27 -10.76 11.98
N GLN A 234 -13.18 -11.13 13.26
CA GLN A 234 -11.93 -11.08 14.04
C GLN A 234 -10.76 -11.80 13.36
N ARG A 235 -11.05 -12.89 12.61
CA ARG A 235 -10.03 -13.59 11.82
C ARG A 235 -9.39 -12.66 10.79
N SER A 236 -10.20 -11.82 10.13
CA SER A 236 -9.70 -10.86 9.14
C SER A 236 -8.72 -9.86 9.76
N THR A 237 -9.02 -9.34 10.93
CA THR A 237 -8.14 -8.41 11.66
C THR A 237 -6.83 -9.07 12.07
N LEU A 238 -6.91 -10.28 12.65
CA LEU A 238 -5.74 -11.07 12.99
C LEU A 238 -4.87 -11.39 11.77
N LEU A 239 -5.47 -11.87 10.69
CA LEU A 239 -4.74 -12.25 9.49
C LEU A 239 -4.11 -11.05 8.77
N GLN A 240 -4.72 -9.86 8.85
CA GLN A 240 -4.08 -8.63 8.39
C GLN A 240 -2.84 -8.27 9.22
N ALA A 241 -2.90 -8.41 10.54
CA ALA A 241 -1.74 -8.20 11.42
C ALA A 241 -0.60 -9.19 11.11
N LEU A 242 -0.92 -10.48 10.97
CA LEU A 242 0.04 -11.52 10.60
C LEU A 242 0.61 -11.29 9.19
N ALA A 243 -0.23 -10.94 8.22
CA ALA A 243 0.21 -10.66 6.85
C ALA A 243 1.19 -9.48 6.81
N SER A 244 0.95 -8.43 7.59
CA SER A 244 1.87 -7.30 7.69
C SER A 244 3.26 -7.74 8.20
N GLN A 245 3.32 -8.65 9.18
CA GLN A 245 4.57 -9.18 9.70
C GLN A 245 5.30 -10.07 8.68
N VAL A 246 4.57 -10.96 8.04
CA VAL A 246 5.12 -11.87 7.01
C VAL A 246 5.69 -11.12 5.82
N LEU A 247 5.06 -10.00 5.46
CA LEU A 247 5.48 -9.14 4.35
C LEU A 247 6.57 -8.13 4.75
N GLY A 248 6.96 -8.09 6.03
CA GLY A 248 7.95 -7.12 6.52
C GLY A 248 7.49 -5.67 6.32
N ILE A 249 6.19 -5.41 6.51
CA ILE A 249 5.64 -4.07 6.34
C ILE A 249 6.29 -3.11 7.35
N THR A 250 6.79 -2.01 6.84
CA THR A 250 7.40 -0.92 7.61
C THR A 250 6.57 0.36 7.47
N GLU A 251 7.01 1.44 8.12
CA GLU A 251 6.37 2.74 7.94
C GLU A 251 6.40 3.15 6.46
N PRO A 252 5.26 3.49 5.85
CA PRO A 252 5.19 3.80 4.43
C PRO A 252 5.95 5.09 4.11
N LYS A 253 6.74 5.07 3.04
CA LYS A 253 7.55 6.20 2.58
C LYS A 253 6.71 7.35 2.02
N ASP A 254 5.60 7.01 1.39
CA ASP A 254 4.65 7.92 0.77
C ASP A 254 3.26 7.26 0.65
N TYR A 255 2.31 7.99 0.05
CA TYR A 255 0.95 7.48 -0.09
C TYR A 255 0.83 6.30 -1.08
N GLU A 256 1.68 6.23 -2.09
CA GLU A 256 1.71 5.12 -3.05
C GLU A 256 2.18 3.84 -2.35
N ASP A 257 3.26 3.92 -1.58
CA ASP A 257 3.76 2.82 -0.77
C ASP A 257 2.72 2.34 0.26
N PHE A 258 2.03 3.28 0.93
CA PHE A 258 0.91 2.96 1.82
C PHE A 258 -0.19 2.16 1.11
N LEU A 259 -0.59 2.58 -0.09
CA LEU A 259 -1.61 1.88 -0.86
C LEU A 259 -1.14 0.49 -1.30
N ARG A 260 0.10 0.36 -1.75
CA ARG A 260 0.71 -0.91 -2.14
C ARG A 260 0.74 -1.88 -0.95
N GLN A 261 1.32 -1.47 0.17
CA GLN A 261 1.38 -2.27 1.40
C GLN A 261 -0.01 -2.72 1.85
N ARG A 262 -0.99 -1.83 1.80
CA ARG A 262 -2.39 -2.15 2.14
C ARG A 262 -3.00 -3.20 1.20
N VAL A 263 -2.72 -3.12 -0.10
CA VAL A 263 -3.21 -4.11 -1.07
C VAL A 263 -2.57 -5.46 -0.82
N GLU A 264 -1.26 -5.53 -0.67
CA GLU A 264 -0.52 -6.77 -0.45
C GLU A 264 -0.94 -7.45 0.86
N THR A 265 -1.06 -6.68 1.95
CA THR A 265 -1.55 -7.18 3.25
C THR A 265 -2.97 -7.75 3.15
N ASN A 266 -3.89 -7.00 2.53
CA ASN A 266 -5.27 -7.46 2.36
C ASN A 266 -5.37 -8.66 1.42
N TYR A 267 -4.55 -8.72 0.38
CA TYR A 267 -4.50 -9.86 -0.53
C TYR A 267 -4.05 -11.12 0.20
N LEU A 268 -2.92 -11.06 0.92
CA LEU A 268 -2.40 -12.20 1.67
C LEU A 268 -3.38 -12.68 2.74
N ALA A 269 -3.99 -11.75 3.49
CA ALA A 269 -5.03 -12.10 4.47
C ALA A 269 -6.24 -12.79 3.79
N GLY A 270 -6.68 -12.29 2.63
CA GLY A 270 -7.73 -12.91 1.84
C GLY A 270 -7.34 -14.30 1.30
N ALA A 271 -6.09 -14.48 0.87
CA ALA A 271 -5.55 -15.76 0.40
C ALA A 271 -5.46 -16.81 1.52
N LEU A 272 -5.17 -16.39 2.75
CA LEU A 272 -5.22 -17.26 3.94
C LEU A 272 -6.66 -17.65 4.29
N MET A 273 -7.62 -16.73 4.21
CA MET A 273 -9.03 -17.01 4.52
C MET A 273 -9.72 -17.89 3.48
N VAL A 274 -9.36 -17.74 2.22
CA VAL A 274 -9.92 -18.48 1.08
C VAL A 274 -8.76 -19.03 0.25
N PRO A 275 -8.17 -20.15 0.63
CA PRO A 275 -6.99 -20.72 0.00
C PRO A 275 -7.21 -21.04 -1.49
N GLU A 276 -6.23 -20.71 -2.32
CA GLU A 276 -6.32 -20.80 -3.78
C GLU A 276 -6.75 -22.20 -4.24
N ASP A 277 -6.04 -23.25 -3.82
CA ASP A 277 -6.28 -24.61 -4.32
C ASP A 277 -7.71 -25.08 -4.05
N SER A 278 -8.21 -24.86 -2.82
CA SER A 278 -9.59 -25.24 -2.43
C SER A 278 -10.63 -24.37 -3.13
N ALA A 279 -10.38 -23.07 -3.26
CA ALA A 279 -11.29 -22.16 -3.93
C ALA A 279 -11.38 -22.43 -5.43
N VAL A 280 -10.25 -22.69 -6.09
CA VAL A 280 -10.20 -23.05 -7.53
C VAL A 280 -10.92 -24.37 -7.78
N GLN A 281 -10.71 -25.38 -6.94
CA GLN A 281 -11.45 -26.65 -7.03
C GLN A 281 -12.96 -26.42 -6.91
N PHE A 282 -13.38 -25.65 -5.89
CA PHE A 282 -14.80 -25.32 -5.67
C PHE A 282 -15.41 -24.56 -6.85
N LEU A 283 -14.74 -23.53 -7.32
CA LEU A 283 -15.20 -22.70 -8.44
C LEU A 283 -15.22 -23.47 -9.76
N THR A 284 -14.24 -24.35 -10.01
CA THR A 284 -14.21 -25.19 -11.20
C THR A 284 -15.39 -26.17 -11.24
N ALA A 285 -15.72 -26.78 -10.10
CA ALA A 285 -16.89 -27.63 -9.96
C ALA A 285 -18.21 -26.84 -10.18
N ALA A 286 -18.30 -25.64 -9.62
CA ALA A 286 -19.46 -24.77 -9.83
C ALA A 286 -19.60 -24.31 -11.28
N LYS A 287 -18.50 -23.98 -11.96
CA LYS A 287 -18.47 -23.66 -13.39
C LYS A 287 -18.95 -24.84 -14.23
N GLY A 288 -18.52 -26.05 -13.93
CA GLY A 288 -18.99 -27.26 -14.62
C GLY A 288 -20.50 -27.46 -14.54
N ARG A 289 -21.13 -27.09 -13.43
CA ARG A 289 -22.56 -27.10 -13.23
C ARG A 289 -23.27 -25.84 -13.77
N ARG A 290 -22.54 -24.84 -14.23
CA ARG A 290 -23.07 -23.50 -14.63
C ARG A 290 -23.75 -22.77 -13.46
N GLU A 291 -23.21 -22.86 -12.27
CA GLU A 291 -23.76 -22.35 -11.02
C GLU A 291 -22.73 -21.50 -10.26
N LEU A 292 -21.87 -20.76 -10.98
CA LEU A 292 -20.94 -19.83 -10.33
C LEU A 292 -21.71 -18.77 -9.55
N SER A 293 -21.35 -18.59 -8.29
CA SER A 293 -21.97 -17.62 -7.37
C SER A 293 -20.95 -17.16 -6.32
N VAL A 294 -20.94 -15.87 -6.07
CA VAL A 294 -20.11 -15.27 -5.01
C VAL A 294 -20.65 -15.68 -3.63
N GLU A 295 -21.98 -15.83 -3.51
CA GLU A 295 -22.64 -16.28 -2.28
C GLU A 295 -22.15 -17.67 -1.86
N ASP A 296 -22.09 -18.60 -2.83
CA ASP A 296 -21.65 -19.98 -2.52
C ASP A 296 -20.19 -20.01 -2.09
N LEU A 297 -19.33 -19.15 -2.68
CA LEU A 297 -17.94 -19.02 -2.22
C LEU A 297 -17.86 -18.43 -0.82
N ARG A 298 -18.68 -17.40 -0.49
CA ARG A 298 -18.82 -16.83 0.84
C ARG A 298 -19.17 -17.91 1.87
N ASP A 299 -20.18 -18.71 1.55
CA ASP A 299 -20.72 -19.71 2.48
C ASP A 299 -19.77 -20.91 2.64
N ALA A 300 -19.15 -21.36 1.54
CA ALA A 300 -18.18 -22.46 1.57
C ALA A 300 -16.94 -22.15 2.42
N PHE A 301 -16.52 -20.91 2.47
CA PHE A 301 -15.33 -20.48 3.24
C PHE A 301 -15.67 -19.67 4.50
N ALA A 302 -16.97 -19.50 4.82
CA ALA A 302 -17.45 -18.76 5.97
C ALA A 302 -16.81 -17.35 6.10
N VAL A 303 -16.77 -16.60 5.00
CA VAL A 303 -16.21 -15.25 4.92
C VAL A 303 -17.29 -14.20 4.64
N THR A 304 -16.92 -12.91 4.67
CA THR A 304 -17.86 -11.86 4.25
C THR A 304 -18.09 -11.91 2.75
N TYR A 305 -19.22 -11.37 2.27
CA TYR A 305 -19.50 -11.26 0.83
C TYR A 305 -18.41 -10.44 0.10
N GLU A 306 -17.93 -9.38 0.73
CA GLU A 306 -16.85 -8.56 0.17
C GLU A 306 -15.56 -9.36 0.01
N THR A 307 -15.17 -10.15 1.02
CA THR A 307 -13.99 -11.03 0.95
C THR A 307 -14.16 -12.07 -0.16
N ALA A 308 -15.33 -12.71 -0.26
CA ALA A 308 -15.61 -13.67 -1.32
C ALA A 308 -15.55 -13.01 -2.71
N ALA A 309 -16.12 -11.81 -2.87
CA ALA A 309 -16.11 -11.07 -4.13
C ALA A 309 -14.68 -10.68 -4.57
N HIS A 310 -13.84 -10.25 -3.63
CA HIS A 310 -12.41 -10.00 -3.91
C HIS A 310 -11.69 -11.27 -4.37
N ARG A 311 -11.84 -12.37 -3.61
CA ARG A 311 -11.19 -13.63 -3.96
C ARG A 311 -11.70 -14.20 -5.29
N PHE A 312 -13.00 -14.08 -5.55
CA PHE A 312 -13.56 -14.45 -6.85
C PHE A 312 -12.90 -13.66 -7.99
N THR A 313 -12.72 -12.35 -7.83
CA THR A 313 -12.05 -11.49 -8.83
C THR A 313 -10.58 -11.89 -9.04
N ASN A 314 -9.86 -12.22 -7.97
CA ASN A 314 -8.47 -12.65 -8.05
C ASN A 314 -8.33 -13.99 -8.82
N LEU A 315 -9.22 -14.95 -8.58
CA LEU A 315 -9.07 -16.32 -9.07
C LEU A 315 -9.78 -16.59 -10.41
N ALA A 316 -10.93 -15.94 -10.68
CA ALA A 316 -11.77 -16.26 -11.84
C ALA A 316 -11.06 -15.99 -13.17
N THR A 317 -10.36 -14.88 -13.32
CA THR A 317 -9.65 -14.56 -14.55
C THR A 317 -8.46 -15.50 -14.75
N GLN A 318 -7.69 -15.72 -13.70
CA GLN A 318 -6.46 -16.52 -13.75
C GLN A 318 -6.74 -18.00 -13.98
N HIS A 319 -7.66 -18.60 -13.24
CA HIS A 319 -7.87 -20.05 -13.24
C HIS A 319 -9.06 -20.54 -14.03
N LEU A 320 -10.10 -19.71 -14.19
CA LEU A 320 -11.30 -20.11 -14.91
C LEU A 320 -11.40 -19.53 -16.32
N GLY A 321 -10.49 -18.60 -16.68
CA GLY A 321 -10.57 -17.89 -17.95
C GLY A 321 -11.83 -17.02 -18.06
N ILE A 322 -12.34 -16.51 -16.94
CA ILE A 322 -13.52 -15.65 -16.88
C ILE A 322 -13.09 -14.26 -16.44
N PRO A 323 -12.98 -13.28 -17.34
CA PRO A 323 -12.69 -11.93 -16.99
C PRO A 323 -13.86 -11.32 -16.21
N VAL A 324 -13.56 -10.66 -15.10
CA VAL A 324 -14.54 -10.09 -14.19
C VAL A 324 -14.11 -8.71 -13.72
N HIS A 325 -15.08 -7.92 -13.24
CA HIS A 325 -14.82 -6.69 -12.51
C HIS A 325 -15.46 -6.72 -11.13
N PHE A 326 -14.86 -5.99 -10.21
CA PHE A 326 -15.34 -5.75 -8.86
C PHE A 326 -15.67 -4.27 -8.68
N LEU A 327 -16.76 -3.98 -8.00
CA LEU A 327 -17.19 -2.61 -7.72
C LEU A 327 -17.85 -2.54 -6.34
N LYS A 328 -17.36 -1.62 -5.49
CA LYS A 328 -17.97 -1.25 -4.21
C LYS A 328 -18.44 0.19 -4.27
N VAL A 329 -19.74 0.40 -4.07
CA VAL A 329 -20.39 1.71 -4.21
C VAL A 329 -21.18 2.04 -2.96
N HIS A 330 -20.98 3.24 -2.45
CA HIS A 330 -21.79 3.80 -1.36
C HIS A 330 -23.22 4.10 -1.86
N GLU A 331 -24.21 4.10 -0.99
CA GLU A 331 -25.63 4.38 -1.33
C GLU A 331 -25.82 5.72 -2.05
N SER A 332 -24.94 6.70 -1.83
CA SER A 332 -24.91 7.96 -2.61
C SER A 332 -24.56 7.79 -4.08
N GLY A 333 -24.10 6.61 -4.50
CA GLY A 333 -23.61 6.32 -5.83
C GLY A 333 -22.10 6.53 -6.02
N THR A 334 -21.38 6.92 -4.97
CA THR A 334 -19.93 7.16 -5.03
C THR A 334 -19.16 5.84 -5.00
N ILE A 335 -18.25 5.67 -5.94
CA ILE A 335 -17.36 4.51 -6.01
C ILE A 335 -16.35 4.60 -4.87
N SER A 336 -16.32 3.58 -4.02
CA SER A 336 -15.35 3.42 -2.93
C SER A 336 -14.15 2.56 -3.35
N LYS A 337 -14.38 1.57 -4.24
CA LYS A 337 -13.34 0.64 -4.69
C LYS A 337 -13.76 0.00 -6.02
N ALA A 338 -12.82 -0.12 -6.94
CA ALA A 338 -13.07 -0.75 -8.24
C ALA A 338 -11.84 -1.50 -8.76
N TYR A 339 -12.08 -2.67 -9.35
CA TYR A 339 -11.08 -3.47 -10.08
C TYR A 339 -11.67 -3.99 -11.37
N GLU A 340 -10.90 -4.06 -12.44
CA GLU A 340 -11.35 -4.65 -13.69
C GLU A 340 -10.30 -5.59 -14.29
N ASN A 341 -10.77 -6.76 -14.77
CA ASN A 341 -10.01 -7.68 -15.62
C ASN A 341 -10.70 -7.88 -16.98
N ASP A 342 -11.82 -7.22 -17.21
CA ASP A 342 -12.76 -7.45 -18.31
C ASP A 342 -12.97 -6.23 -19.22
N ASN A 343 -12.09 -5.24 -19.11
CA ASN A 343 -12.13 -4.00 -19.90
C ASN A 343 -13.40 -3.14 -19.71
N VAL A 344 -14.17 -3.34 -18.63
CA VAL A 344 -15.26 -2.43 -18.29
C VAL A 344 -14.71 -1.01 -18.09
N ARG A 345 -15.39 -0.02 -18.62
CA ARG A 345 -15.02 1.39 -18.43
C ARG A 345 -15.80 1.96 -17.27
N PHE A 346 -15.07 2.27 -16.19
CA PHE A 346 -15.61 3.05 -15.08
C PHE A 346 -15.55 4.55 -15.38
N PRO A 347 -16.41 5.38 -14.76
CA PRO A 347 -16.25 6.82 -14.79
C PRO A 347 -14.94 7.20 -14.08
N THR A 348 -14.20 8.13 -14.68
CA THR A 348 -12.91 8.63 -14.14
C THR A 348 -12.95 10.16 -14.05
N ASP A 349 -12.11 10.72 -13.19
CA ASP A 349 -11.78 12.15 -13.25
C ASP A 349 -10.69 12.44 -14.30
N ALA A 350 -10.25 13.69 -14.36
CA ALA A 350 -9.20 14.13 -15.28
C ALA A 350 -7.83 13.45 -15.04
N LEU A 351 -7.60 12.90 -13.85
CA LEU A 351 -6.37 12.18 -13.47
C LEU A 351 -6.51 10.65 -13.66
N GLY A 352 -7.67 10.18 -14.12
CA GLY A 352 -7.96 8.76 -14.33
C GLY A 352 -8.39 8.02 -13.06
N ALA A 353 -8.61 8.72 -11.94
CA ALA A 353 -9.08 8.09 -10.71
C ALA A 353 -10.56 7.73 -10.82
N VAL A 354 -10.90 6.51 -10.40
CA VAL A 354 -12.26 5.95 -10.39
C VAL A 354 -12.90 6.15 -9.02
N GLU A 355 -12.14 5.99 -7.96
CA GLU A 355 -12.59 6.20 -6.60
C GLU A 355 -13.07 7.63 -6.41
N GLY A 356 -14.20 7.80 -5.73
CA GLY A 356 -14.84 9.11 -5.57
C GLY A 356 -15.76 9.54 -6.71
N GLN A 357 -15.75 8.84 -7.86
CA GLN A 357 -16.64 9.14 -8.97
C GLN A 357 -18.04 8.57 -8.76
N LEU A 358 -19.04 9.22 -9.33
CA LEU A 358 -20.41 8.72 -9.31
C LEU A 358 -20.57 7.64 -10.39
N VAL A 359 -21.01 6.45 -10.00
CA VAL A 359 -21.38 5.40 -10.93
C VAL A 359 -22.77 5.68 -11.53
N CYS A 360 -22.97 5.21 -12.76
CA CYS A 360 -24.24 5.36 -13.45
C CYS A 360 -25.41 4.79 -12.65
N ARG A 361 -26.51 5.55 -12.56
CA ARG A 361 -27.73 5.13 -11.85
C ARG A 361 -28.36 3.84 -12.40
N TYR A 362 -28.10 3.49 -13.64
CA TYR A 362 -28.63 2.31 -14.32
C TYR A 362 -27.75 1.06 -14.14
N TRP A 363 -26.66 1.14 -13.41
CA TRP A 363 -25.84 -0.02 -13.10
C TRP A 363 -26.38 -0.78 -11.88
N SER A 364 -26.17 -2.10 -11.87
CA SER A 364 -26.60 -2.98 -10.77
C SER A 364 -26.17 -2.51 -9.39
N ALA A 365 -24.97 -1.91 -9.29
CA ALA A 365 -24.42 -1.37 -8.06
C ALA A 365 -25.25 -0.23 -7.44
N ARG A 366 -26.10 0.44 -8.24
CA ARG A 366 -27.07 1.44 -7.75
C ARG A 366 -28.49 0.91 -7.74
N GLN A 367 -28.87 0.12 -8.76
CA GLN A 367 -30.21 -0.45 -8.86
C GLN A 367 -30.54 -1.39 -7.70
N VAL A 368 -29.55 -2.02 -7.09
CA VAL A 368 -29.76 -2.87 -5.91
C VAL A 368 -30.35 -2.10 -4.71
N PHE A 369 -30.10 -0.79 -4.59
CA PHE A 369 -30.67 0.03 -3.51
C PHE A 369 -32.15 0.38 -3.71
N GLU A 370 -32.64 0.31 -4.95
CA GLU A 370 -34.05 0.57 -5.31
C GLU A 370 -34.94 -0.66 -5.08
N ARG A 371 -34.39 -1.78 -4.59
CA ARG A 371 -35.13 -3.01 -4.33
C ARG A 371 -35.60 -3.07 -2.89
N ASP A 372 -36.81 -3.61 -2.70
CA ASP A 372 -37.38 -3.89 -1.37
C ASP A 372 -36.62 -5.04 -0.69
N ASP A 373 -36.29 -6.08 -1.46
CA ASP A 373 -35.46 -7.20 -0.99
C ASP A 373 -33.97 -6.78 -0.97
N ARG A 374 -33.44 -6.58 0.22
CA ARG A 374 -32.04 -6.24 0.47
C ARG A 374 -31.16 -7.41 0.90
N PHE A 375 -31.76 -8.60 1.04
CA PHE A 375 -31.08 -9.81 1.52
C PHE A 375 -30.61 -10.71 0.38
N SER A 376 -31.41 -10.84 -0.66
CA SER A 376 -31.06 -11.67 -1.83
C SER A 376 -30.10 -10.95 -2.77
N PRO A 377 -29.23 -11.68 -3.48
CA PRO A 377 -28.39 -11.09 -4.51
C PRO A 377 -29.25 -10.53 -5.65
N TYR A 378 -28.89 -9.36 -6.12
CA TYR A 378 -29.54 -8.69 -7.24
C TYR A 378 -28.76 -8.94 -8.53
N HIS A 379 -29.40 -9.48 -9.54
CA HIS A 379 -28.79 -9.77 -10.85
C HIS A 379 -29.35 -8.86 -11.93
N GLN A 380 -28.48 -8.39 -12.83
CA GLN A 380 -28.85 -7.43 -13.87
C GLN A 380 -27.95 -7.53 -15.10
N TYR A 381 -28.54 -7.39 -16.26
CA TYR A 381 -27.87 -7.07 -17.51
C TYR A 381 -27.77 -5.55 -17.69
N THR A 382 -26.60 -5.06 -18.08
CA THR A 382 -26.42 -3.65 -18.44
C THR A 382 -25.79 -3.53 -19.82
N ASP A 383 -26.54 -2.96 -20.76
CA ASP A 383 -26.04 -2.64 -22.09
C ASP A 383 -25.23 -1.33 -22.00
N LYS A 384 -23.97 -1.38 -22.38
CA LYS A 384 -23.03 -0.26 -22.35
C LYS A 384 -22.44 -0.05 -23.76
N PRO A 385 -21.86 1.11 -24.09
CA PRO A 385 -21.25 1.36 -25.40
C PRO A 385 -20.19 0.32 -25.80
N VAL A 386 -19.51 -0.26 -24.80
CA VAL A 386 -18.46 -1.26 -25.00
C VAL A 386 -18.95 -2.71 -24.98
N GLY A 387 -20.24 -2.94 -24.80
CA GLY A 387 -20.87 -4.27 -24.77
C GLY A 387 -21.81 -4.48 -23.60
N THR A 388 -22.48 -5.63 -23.61
CA THR A 388 -23.39 -6.04 -22.54
C THR A 388 -22.61 -6.74 -21.41
N TYR A 389 -22.85 -6.30 -20.18
CA TYR A 389 -22.32 -6.91 -18.96
C TYR A 389 -23.45 -7.43 -18.08
N TRP A 390 -23.18 -8.53 -17.41
CA TRP A 390 -24.02 -9.05 -16.34
C TRP A 390 -23.32 -8.84 -15.02
N CYS A 391 -24.08 -8.45 -13.99
CA CYS A 391 -23.56 -8.24 -12.65
C CYS A 391 -24.46 -8.88 -11.60
N THR A 392 -23.84 -9.38 -10.53
CA THR A 392 -24.49 -9.69 -9.25
C THR A 392 -24.08 -8.64 -8.24
N SER A 393 -25.03 -8.16 -7.44
CA SER A 393 -24.82 -7.10 -6.45
C SER A 393 -25.53 -7.43 -5.14
N ARG A 394 -24.88 -7.11 -4.01
CA ARG A 394 -25.44 -7.26 -2.67
C ARG A 394 -25.15 -6.03 -1.80
N ILE A 395 -26.13 -5.65 -0.98
CA ILE A 395 -25.95 -4.54 -0.02
C ILE A 395 -25.27 -5.07 1.24
N GLN A 396 -24.33 -4.28 1.75
CA GLN A 396 -23.68 -4.46 3.03
C GLN A 396 -23.75 -3.15 3.82
N SER A 397 -24.14 -3.24 5.07
CA SER A 397 -24.16 -2.10 5.99
C SER A 397 -22.84 -1.99 6.75
N SER A 398 -22.38 -0.78 6.99
CA SER A 398 -21.23 -0.46 7.81
C SER A 398 -21.50 0.77 8.66
N SER A 399 -20.60 1.11 9.58
CA SER A 399 -20.66 2.36 10.36
C SER A 399 -20.61 3.64 9.50
N ARG A 400 -20.19 3.50 8.22
CA ARG A 400 -20.08 4.60 7.25
C ARG A 400 -21.25 4.68 6.26
N GLY A 401 -22.33 3.93 6.49
CA GLY A 401 -23.49 3.83 5.59
C GLY A 401 -23.58 2.48 4.89
N ALA A 402 -24.54 2.37 3.97
CA ALA A 402 -24.76 1.17 3.18
C ALA A 402 -23.91 1.20 1.89
N PHE A 403 -23.32 0.07 1.56
CA PHE A 403 -22.55 -0.14 0.34
C PHE A 403 -23.12 -1.30 -0.46
N SER A 404 -23.14 -1.17 -1.78
CA SER A 404 -23.28 -2.33 -2.66
C SER A 404 -21.90 -2.88 -3.01
N VAL A 405 -21.79 -4.21 -2.99
CA VAL A 405 -20.64 -4.95 -3.51
C VAL A 405 -21.13 -5.73 -4.73
N SER A 406 -20.49 -5.50 -5.86
CA SER A 406 -20.87 -6.07 -7.16
C SER A 406 -19.70 -6.79 -7.80
N VAL A 407 -20.01 -7.94 -8.42
CA VAL A 407 -19.12 -8.64 -9.34
C VAL A 407 -19.81 -8.75 -10.68
N GLY A 408 -19.11 -8.43 -11.75
CA GLY A 408 -19.68 -8.50 -13.09
C GLY A 408 -18.75 -9.14 -14.11
N THR A 409 -19.32 -9.52 -15.26
CA THR A 409 -18.61 -10.18 -16.36
C THR A 409 -19.22 -9.79 -17.70
N PRO A 410 -18.45 -9.81 -18.82
CA PRO A 410 -19.00 -9.64 -20.16
C PRO A 410 -20.01 -10.75 -20.51
N PHE A 411 -20.98 -10.42 -21.35
CA PHE A 411 -22.08 -11.32 -21.77
C PHE A 411 -21.59 -12.70 -22.23
N ALA A 412 -20.47 -12.79 -22.91
CA ALA A 412 -19.91 -14.05 -23.40
C ALA A 412 -19.65 -15.09 -22.29
N HIS A 413 -19.46 -14.66 -21.05
CA HIS A 413 -19.15 -15.52 -19.91
C HIS A 413 -20.32 -15.77 -18.96
N VAL A 414 -21.44 -15.09 -19.16
CA VAL A 414 -22.64 -15.17 -18.27
C VAL A 414 -23.20 -16.58 -18.13
N LYS A 415 -23.07 -17.39 -19.16
CA LYS A 415 -23.53 -18.79 -19.19
C LYS A 415 -23.05 -19.66 -18.03
N TRP A 416 -22.00 -19.22 -17.32
CA TRP A 416 -21.43 -19.96 -16.20
C TRP A 416 -22.03 -19.57 -14.83
N PHE A 417 -22.79 -18.44 -14.78
CA PHE A 417 -23.25 -17.87 -13.52
C PHE A 417 -24.69 -18.26 -13.20
N ARG A 418 -24.96 -18.40 -11.89
CA ARG A 418 -26.31 -18.41 -11.34
C ARG A 418 -26.93 -17.02 -11.54
N GLY A 419 -28.27 -16.95 -11.73
CA GLY A 419 -28.97 -15.68 -11.96
C GLY A 419 -28.82 -15.10 -13.37
N ARG A 420 -28.25 -15.87 -14.31
CA ARG A 420 -28.13 -15.51 -15.73
C ARG A 420 -29.45 -15.32 -16.44
N ASP A 421 -30.53 -15.89 -15.90
CA ASP A 421 -31.91 -15.84 -16.40
C ASP A 421 -32.70 -14.62 -15.93
N THR A 422 -32.02 -13.69 -15.20
CA THR A 422 -32.67 -12.44 -14.78
C THR A 422 -33.23 -11.65 -15.94
N THR A 423 -34.43 -11.09 -15.74
CA THR A 423 -35.08 -10.17 -16.68
C THR A 423 -34.71 -8.71 -16.44
N ASN A 424 -33.98 -8.39 -15.34
CA ASN A 424 -33.54 -7.04 -15.06
C ASN A 424 -32.52 -6.62 -16.12
N ARG A 425 -32.84 -5.62 -16.92
CA ARG A 425 -31.99 -5.12 -17.99
C ARG A 425 -32.10 -3.62 -18.11
N PHE A 426 -30.96 -2.94 -18.15
CA PHE A 426 -30.89 -1.50 -18.29
C PHE A 426 -29.87 -1.11 -19.34
N THR A 427 -30.03 0.07 -19.93
CA THR A 427 -29.08 0.66 -20.87
C THR A 427 -28.36 1.81 -20.20
N SER A 428 -27.05 1.89 -20.39
CA SER A 428 -26.16 2.90 -19.83
C SER A 428 -25.23 3.43 -20.90
N SER A 429 -25.15 4.73 -21.08
CA SER A 429 -24.17 5.40 -21.94
C SER A 429 -22.86 5.77 -21.20
N CYS A 430 -22.72 5.37 -19.92
CA CYS A 430 -21.50 5.63 -19.16
C CYS A 430 -20.24 5.05 -19.83
N PRO A 431 -19.12 5.78 -19.79
CA PRO A 431 -18.84 6.94 -18.92
C PRO A 431 -19.27 8.32 -19.49
N ASP A 432 -20.21 8.41 -20.43
CA ASP A 432 -20.71 9.68 -20.94
C ASP A 432 -21.28 10.55 -19.82
N GLU A 433 -20.77 11.77 -19.67
CA GLU A 433 -21.19 12.73 -18.65
C GLU A 433 -22.65 13.17 -18.80
N SER A 434 -23.19 13.14 -20.02
CA SER A 434 -24.58 13.52 -20.30
C SER A 434 -25.60 12.51 -19.76
N CYS A 435 -25.19 11.26 -19.45
CA CYS A 435 -26.11 10.19 -19.09
C CYS A 435 -26.81 10.43 -17.74
N CYS A 436 -26.06 10.48 -16.63
CA CYS A 436 -26.67 10.60 -15.31
C CYS A 436 -25.94 11.53 -14.34
N ARG A 437 -24.87 12.18 -14.77
CA ARG A 437 -24.21 13.26 -14.01
C ARG A 437 -24.93 14.58 -14.16
N ARG A 438 -25.65 14.79 -15.26
CA ARG A 438 -26.51 15.96 -15.48
C ARG A 438 -27.96 15.58 -15.21
N ALA A 439 -28.69 16.51 -14.62
CA ALA A 439 -30.13 16.38 -14.49
C ALA A 439 -30.80 16.39 -15.87
N PRO A 440 -31.92 15.67 -16.07
CA PRO A 440 -32.73 15.84 -17.26
C PRO A 440 -33.06 17.31 -17.51
N SER A 441 -33.05 17.75 -18.77
CA SER A 441 -33.21 19.17 -19.12
C SER A 441 -34.46 19.80 -18.51
N SER A 442 -35.56 19.05 -18.44
CA SER A 442 -36.83 19.51 -17.84
C SER A 442 -36.68 19.80 -16.32
N LEU A 443 -35.88 19.00 -15.59
CA LEU A 443 -35.61 19.22 -14.18
C LEU A 443 -34.55 20.32 -13.98
N ALA A 444 -33.52 20.33 -14.82
CA ALA A 444 -32.52 21.38 -14.78
C ALA A 444 -33.14 22.76 -14.99
N THR A 445 -33.96 22.94 -16.04
CA THR A 445 -34.67 24.21 -16.32
C THR A 445 -35.54 24.68 -15.14
N ARG A 446 -36.12 23.74 -14.39
CA ARG A 446 -36.98 24.06 -13.24
C ARG A 446 -36.20 24.43 -11.98
N TRP A 447 -35.07 23.73 -11.72
CA TRP A 447 -34.43 23.72 -10.39
C TRP A 447 -33.02 24.23 -10.36
N GLU A 448 -32.32 24.38 -11.49
CA GLU A 448 -30.97 24.93 -11.56
C GLU A 448 -31.00 26.40 -11.14
N GLY A 449 -30.19 26.74 -10.16
CA GLY A 449 -30.21 28.07 -9.54
C GLY A 449 -31.32 28.31 -8.51
N HIS A 450 -32.26 27.35 -8.35
CA HIS A 450 -33.40 27.46 -7.40
C HIS A 450 -33.30 26.40 -6.28
N SER A 451 -32.20 25.64 -6.18
CA SER A 451 -31.98 24.70 -5.10
C SER A 451 -30.53 24.74 -4.62
N MET A 452 -30.35 24.69 -3.30
CA MET A 452 -29.04 24.62 -2.65
C MET A 452 -28.98 23.35 -1.78
N PRO A 453 -28.54 22.20 -2.32
CA PRO A 453 -28.42 20.98 -1.53
C PRO A 453 -27.24 21.10 -0.56
N SER A 454 -27.46 20.70 0.70
CA SER A 454 -26.39 20.51 1.68
C SER A 454 -25.93 19.05 1.64
N ALA A 455 -24.68 18.81 1.30
CA ALA A 455 -24.14 17.47 1.27
C ALA A 455 -23.93 16.93 2.69
N ARG A 456 -24.44 15.72 2.96
CA ARG A 456 -24.25 15.03 4.24
C ARG A 456 -22.79 14.62 4.47
N LEU A 457 -22.08 14.30 3.40
CA LEU A 457 -20.69 13.87 3.40
C LEU A 457 -20.01 14.35 2.12
N ASN A 458 -18.77 14.80 2.22
CA ASN A 458 -17.93 14.99 1.04
C ASN A 458 -17.35 13.63 0.63
N SER A 459 -18.20 12.80 0.01
CA SER A 459 -17.91 11.41 -0.32
C SER A 459 -16.74 11.24 -1.29
N SER A 460 -16.44 12.28 -2.09
CA SER A 460 -15.31 12.25 -3.02
C SER A 460 -13.94 12.30 -2.31
N LEU A 461 -13.87 12.93 -1.13
CA LEU A 461 -12.64 12.95 -0.34
C LEU A 461 -12.46 11.69 0.50
N LEU A 462 -13.56 11.09 0.99
CA LEU A 462 -13.52 9.90 1.85
C LEU A 462 -13.10 8.62 1.11
N ALA A 463 -13.27 8.57 -0.20
CA ALA A 463 -12.89 7.40 -0.99
C ALA A 463 -11.38 7.38 -1.34
N ALA A 464 -10.76 8.56 -1.45
CA ALA A 464 -9.39 8.71 -1.93
C ALA A 464 -8.35 8.86 -0.81
N MET A 465 -8.75 9.32 0.39
CA MET A 465 -7.80 9.66 1.46
C MET A 465 -8.15 8.97 2.78
N PRO A 466 -7.15 8.52 3.55
CA PRO A 466 -7.35 8.16 4.95
C PRO A 466 -7.73 9.40 5.77
N THR A 467 -8.51 9.21 6.83
CA THR A 467 -8.79 10.27 7.82
C THR A 467 -7.54 10.51 8.66
N GLY A 468 -7.02 11.73 8.65
CA GLY A 468 -5.80 12.10 9.37
C GLY A 468 -4.52 11.84 8.57
N THR A 469 -3.39 11.72 9.27
CA THR A 469 -2.13 11.24 8.69
C THR A 469 -2.23 9.76 8.35
N PHE A 470 -1.56 9.30 7.30
CA PHE A 470 -1.50 7.87 7.06
C PHE A 470 -0.40 7.23 7.95
N PRO A 471 -0.64 6.03 8.52
CA PRO A 471 -1.81 5.16 8.31
C PRO A 471 -3.08 5.57 9.06
N GLY A 472 -3.18 6.76 9.63
CA GLY A 472 -4.33 7.25 10.40
C GLY A 472 -4.38 6.73 11.83
N VAL A 473 -3.22 6.43 12.39
CA VAL A 473 -3.03 5.89 13.75
C VAL A 473 -2.34 6.94 14.62
N ASP A 474 -2.82 7.13 15.85
CA ASP A 474 -2.13 7.96 16.85
C ASP A 474 -1.07 7.11 17.56
N SER A 475 0.20 7.35 17.22
CA SER A 475 1.33 6.62 17.80
C SER A 475 1.46 6.82 19.31
N THR A 476 1.07 8.00 19.84
CA THR A 476 1.11 8.27 21.28
C THR A 476 0.15 7.37 22.03
N ASP A 477 -1.07 7.19 21.50
CA ASP A 477 -2.06 6.29 22.11
C ASP A 477 -1.61 4.85 22.02
N VAL A 478 -1.01 4.42 20.90
CA VAL A 478 -0.45 3.07 20.74
C VAL A 478 0.68 2.83 21.74
N PHE A 479 1.61 3.77 21.90
CA PHE A 479 2.73 3.60 22.83
C PHE A 479 2.28 3.57 24.30
N ARG A 480 1.31 4.42 24.69
CA ARG A 480 0.71 4.36 26.02
C ARG A 480 -0.02 3.05 26.27
N PHE A 481 -0.74 2.55 25.28
CA PHE A 481 -1.40 1.24 25.36
C PHE A 481 -0.36 0.12 25.58
N LEU A 482 0.73 0.08 24.79
CA LEU A 482 1.77 -0.92 24.92
C LEU A 482 2.45 -0.84 26.31
N GLU A 483 2.78 0.35 26.79
CA GLU A 483 3.37 0.53 28.15
C GLU A 483 2.45 -0.02 29.27
N SER A 484 1.14 0.09 29.12
CA SER A 484 0.18 -0.43 30.10
C SER A 484 -0.04 -1.94 30.02
N HIS A 485 0.28 -2.57 28.88
CA HIS A 485 0.02 -4.00 28.60
C HIS A 485 1.30 -4.84 28.48
N ALA A 486 2.48 -4.20 28.37
CA ALA A 486 3.74 -4.91 28.31
C ALA A 486 3.99 -5.73 29.58
N PRO A 487 4.58 -6.93 29.47
CA PRO A 487 4.96 -7.68 30.66
C PRO A 487 6.01 -6.89 31.46
N ALA A 488 5.90 -6.97 32.81
CA ALA A 488 6.92 -6.36 33.67
C ALA A 488 8.31 -6.90 33.26
N LYS A 489 9.25 -6.00 32.95
CA LYS A 489 10.63 -6.41 32.66
C LYS A 489 11.16 -7.10 33.93
N THR A 490 11.44 -8.38 33.83
CA THR A 490 12.15 -9.11 34.90
C THR A 490 13.54 -8.51 34.99
N PRO A 491 14.01 -8.05 36.20
CA PRO A 491 15.26 -7.40 36.36
C PRO A 491 16.45 -8.31 36.04
#